data_0e9ac2994a7dead2126ca61afe3c485d
#
_entry.id   0e9ac2994a7dead2126ca61afe3c485d
#
_cell.length_a   1.000
_cell.length_b   1.000
_cell.length_c   1.000
_cell.angle_alpha   90.00
_cell.angle_beta   90.00
_cell.angle_gamma   90.00
#
_symmetry.space_group_name_H-M   'P 1'
#
loop_
_entity.id
_entity.type
_entity.pdbx_description
1 polymer ?
#
loop_
_entity_poly.entity_id
_entity_poly.type
_entity_poly.pdbx_seq_one_letter_code
_entity_poly.pdbx_strand_id
1 'polypeptide(L)'
;GIYLAEHEGDETRVLLPQKQVPADAKLGDEIEVFLYKDSKDRIIATTNQPKLTLGGLAVLEVAEVGKIGAFLDWGLEKDLFLPYKEMTKKVQPGDEVLVTLYIDKSRRLCASMKKLYDLMRTDSPYKKGDTVNGRIYEFGHDFGTFVAVDDCYSAMIPAHEDCSHLQIGDVIEAKV
;
A
#
# COMPACT_ATOMS: atom_id res chain seq x y z
N GLY A 1 18.88 19.20 -10.22
CA GLY A 1 18.17 19.02 -8.96
C GLY A 1 18.79 19.80 -7.81
N ILE A 2 18.21 19.67 -6.67
CA ILE A 2 18.71 20.28 -5.43
C ILE A 2 18.94 19.20 -4.38
N TYR A 3 19.76 19.53 -3.38
CA TYR A 3 20.01 18.65 -2.24
C TYR A 3 19.27 19.17 -1.02
N LEU A 4 18.61 18.24 -0.32
CA LEU A 4 17.85 18.51 0.90
C LEU A 4 18.60 17.92 2.10
N ALA A 5 18.56 18.62 3.22
CA ALA A 5 19.08 18.16 4.50
C ALA A 5 17.97 18.26 5.55
N GLU A 6 18.03 17.44 6.59
CA GLU A 6 17.07 17.50 7.69
C GLU A 6 17.24 18.80 8.49
N HIS A 7 18.49 19.19 8.69
CA HIS A 7 18.84 20.44 9.38
C HIS A 7 19.93 21.19 8.61
N GLU A 8 19.96 22.51 8.79
CA GLU A 8 21.02 23.35 8.21
C GLU A 8 22.41 22.89 8.69
N GLY A 9 23.31 22.71 7.73
CA GLY A 9 24.70 22.28 8.01
C GLY A 9 24.89 20.77 8.07
N ASP A 10 23.86 19.96 7.96
CA ASP A 10 24.01 18.51 7.92
C ASP A 10 24.84 18.06 6.71
N GLU A 11 25.72 17.09 6.93
CA GLU A 11 26.51 16.49 5.84
C GLU A 11 25.68 15.53 5.01
N THR A 12 24.71 14.84 5.65
CA THR A 12 23.81 13.91 4.96
C THR A 12 22.78 14.69 4.17
N ARG A 13 22.76 14.46 2.85
CA ARG A 13 21.88 15.16 1.92
C ARG A 13 21.21 14.18 0.99
N VAL A 14 19.98 14.49 0.59
CA VAL A 14 19.19 13.68 -0.33
C VAL A 14 18.86 14.51 -1.57
N LEU A 15 19.01 13.92 -2.74
CA LEU A 15 18.70 14.58 -4.01
C LEU A 15 17.18 14.67 -4.20
N LEU A 16 16.71 15.88 -4.50
CA LEU A 16 15.38 16.10 -5.10
C LEU A 16 15.60 16.39 -6.59
N PRO A 17 15.13 15.50 -7.50
CA PRO A 17 15.33 15.70 -8.94
C PRO A 17 14.75 17.02 -9.45
N GLN A 18 15.36 17.57 -10.51
CA GLN A 18 15.01 18.89 -11.04
C GLN A 18 13.51 19.05 -11.35
N LYS A 19 12.90 18.04 -11.91
CA LYS A 19 11.46 18.07 -12.24
C LYS A 19 10.53 18.11 -11.04
N GLN A 20 11.06 17.79 -9.85
CA GLN A 20 10.33 17.83 -8.58
C GLN A 20 10.54 19.12 -7.80
N VAL A 21 11.49 19.96 -8.24
CA VAL A 21 11.85 21.20 -7.54
C VAL A 21 10.79 22.27 -7.84
N PRO A 22 10.15 22.86 -6.81
CA PRO A 22 9.24 23.98 -7.01
C PRO A 22 9.95 25.14 -7.72
N ALA A 23 9.26 25.80 -8.66
CA ALA A 23 9.85 26.87 -9.47
C ALA A 23 10.35 28.08 -8.66
N ASP A 24 9.75 28.30 -7.50
CA ASP A 24 10.06 29.41 -6.59
C ASP A 24 10.94 29.01 -5.41
N ALA A 25 11.48 27.78 -5.41
CA ALA A 25 12.32 27.27 -4.34
C ALA A 25 13.61 28.07 -4.19
N LYS A 26 13.95 28.40 -2.95
CA LYS A 26 15.14 29.17 -2.58
C LYS A 26 15.94 28.43 -1.52
N LEU A 27 17.22 28.69 -1.45
CA LEU A 27 18.08 28.18 -0.39
C LEU A 27 17.51 28.58 0.99
N GLY A 28 17.36 27.59 1.86
CA GLY A 28 16.79 27.77 3.19
C GLY A 28 15.28 27.48 3.28
N ASP A 29 14.60 27.28 2.16
CA ASP A 29 13.19 26.89 2.16
C ASP A 29 13.04 25.46 2.70
N GLU A 30 11.91 25.20 3.35
CA GLU A 30 11.50 23.85 3.76
C GLU A 30 10.59 23.25 2.70
N ILE A 31 10.89 22.00 2.33
CA ILE A 31 10.10 21.25 1.35
C ILE A 31 9.74 19.91 1.95
N GLU A 32 8.44 19.63 2.01
CA GLU A 32 7.98 18.31 2.45
C GLU A 32 8.17 17.30 1.33
N VAL A 33 8.85 16.21 1.63
CA VAL A 33 9.17 15.17 0.66
C VAL A 33 8.97 13.78 1.24
N PHE A 34 8.76 12.81 0.36
CA PHE A 34 8.81 11.40 0.66
C PHE A 34 10.16 10.86 0.20
N LEU A 35 10.78 10.01 1.03
CA LEU A 35 12.06 9.37 0.71
C LEU A 35 11.85 7.92 0.31
N TYR A 36 12.50 7.51 -0.78
CA TYR A 36 12.46 6.12 -1.25
C TYR A 36 13.77 5.79 -1.97
N LYS A 37 13.99 4.54 -2.31
CA LYS A 37 15.15 4.13 -3.10
C LYS A 37 14.80 4.10 -4.57
N ASP A 38 15.65 4.71 -5.38
CA ASP A 38 15.53 4.66 -6.85
C ASP A 38 15.95 3.28 -7.41
N SER A 39 15.93 3.12 -8.73
CA SER A 39 16.30 1.87 -9.39
C SER A 39 17.76 1.45 -9.19
N LYS A 40 18.61 2.36 -8.71
CA LYS A 40 20.02 2.11 -8.36
C LYS A 40 20.26 1.98 -6.87
N ASP A 41 19.18 1.78 -6.09
CA ASP A 41 19.20 1.67 -4.63
C ASP A 41 19.74 2.91 -3.90
N ARG A 42 19.67 4.08 -4.52
CA ARG A 42 20.03 5.34 -3.89
C ARG A 42 18.81 5.97 -3.25
N ILE A 43 18.96 6.52 -2.05
CA ILE A 43 17.89 7.28 -1.41
C ILE A 43 17.66 8.56 -2.20
N ILE A 44 16.42 8.81 -2.58
CA ILE A 44 16.01 9.96 -3.37
C ILE A 44 14.71 10.54 -2.77
N ALA A 45 14.52 11.84 -2.95
CA ALA A 45 13.32 12.53 -2.50
C ALA A 45 12.34 12.76 -3.65
N THR A 46 11.07 12.81 -3.31
CA THR A 46 9.99 13.22 -4.23
C THR A 46 9.00 14.10 -3.51
N THR A 47 8.44 15.08 -4.22
CA THR A 47 7.31 15.88 -3.76
C THR A 47 5.97 15.19 -4.04
N ASN A 48 5.96 14.11 -4.84
CA ASN A 48 4.77 13.31 -5.08
C ASN A 48 4.37 12.57 -3.79
N GLN A 49 3.07 12.51 -3.55
CA GLN A 49 2.53 11.77 -2.42
C GLN A 49 2.31 10.32 -2.83
N PRO A 50 2.93 9.33 -2.16
CA PRO A 50 2.62 7.94 -2.42
C PRO A 50 1.20 7.63 -1.95
N LYS A 51 0.54 6.69 -2.64
CA LYS A 51 -0.80 6.22 -2.25
C LYS A 51 -0.80 5.37 -0.99
N LEU A 52 0.38 4.98 -0.52
CA LEU A 52 0.57 4.07 0.61
C LEU A 52 1.81 4.49 1.41
N THR A 53 1.70 4.49 2.73
CA THR A 53 2.80 4.75 3.66
C THR A 53 2.96 3.60 4.65
N LEU A 54 4.08 3.58 5.39
CA LEU A 54 4.35 2.52 6.38
C LEU A 54 3.23 2.45 7.42
N GLY A 55 2.78 1.22 7.69
CA GLY A 55 1.69 0.96 8.62
C GLY A 55 0.29 1.20 8.07
N GLY A 56 0.17 1.68 6.85
CA GLY A 56 -1.11 1.94 6.20
C GLY A 56 -1.58 0.80 5.31
N LEU A 57 -2.78 0.98 4.78
CA LEU A 57 -3.42 0.11 3.81
C LEU A 57 -3.84 0.92 2.59
N ALA A 58 -3.71 0.34 1.41
CA ALA A 58 -4.23 0.94 0.19
C ALA A 58 -4.55 -0.14 -0.84
N VAL A 59 -5.51 0.17 -1.71
CA VAL A 59 -5.77 -0.62 -2.90
C VAL A 59 -4.93 -0.03 -4.04
N LEU A 60 -4.05 -0.85 -4.60
CA LEU A 60 -3.16 -0.44 -5.67
C LEU A 60 -3.37 -1.30 -6.91
N GLU A 61 -3.22 -0.69 -8.08
CA GLU A 61 -3.32 -1.40 -9.35
C GLU A 61 -2.01 -2.09 -9.69
N VAL A 62 -2.11 -3.34 -10.14
CA VAL A 62 -0.97 -4.10 -10.67
C VAL A 62 -0.65 -3.57 -12.06
N ALA A 63 0.52 -2.97 -12.22
CA ALA A 63 1.00 -2.45 -13.50
C ALA A 63 1.66 -3.55 -14.33
N GLU A 64 2.41 -4.43 -13.69
CA GLU A 64 3.22 -5.45 -14.36
C GLU A 64 3.44 -6.65 -13.46
N VAL A 65 3.57 -7.84 -14.06
CA VAL A 65 3.95 -9.07 -13.35
C VAL A 65 5.18 -9.65 -14.04
N GLY A 66 6.21 -9.94 -13.27
CA GLY A 66 7.47 -10.47 -13.76
C GLY A 66 7.90 -11.76 -13.07
N LYS A 67 9.17 -12.12 -13.24
CA LYS A 67 9.71 -13.38 -12.69
C LYS A 67 9.76 -13.43 -11.16
N ILE A 68 9.93 -12.29 -10.51
CA ILE A 68 10.15 -12.21 -9.05
C ILE A 68 8.94 -11.70 -8.28
N GLY A 69 7.94 -11.17 -8.95
CA GLY A 69 6.74 -10.65 -8.33
C GLY A 69 6.01 -9.67 -9.23
N ALA A 70 5.15 -8.89 -8.64
CA ALA A 70 4.38 -7.86 -9.31
C ALA A 70 4.91 -6.48 -8.97
N PHE A 71 4.58 -5.51 -9.83
CA PHE A 71 4.88 -4.11 -9.65
C PHE A 71 3.58 -3.33 -9.61
N LEU A 72 3.40 -2.53 -8.57
CA LEU A 72 2.16 -1.82 -8.28
C LEU A 72 2.33 -0.32 -8.50
N ASP A 73 1.35 0.30 -9.12
CA ASP A 73 1.29 1.76 -9.22
C ASP A 73 0.88 2.35 -7.87
N TRP A 74 1.78 3.07 -7.24
CA TRP A 74 1.54 3.73 -5.95
C TRP A 74 1.76 5.25 -5.98
N GLY A 75 1.79 5.82 -7.19
CA GLY A 75 1.86 7.26 -7.39
C GLY A 75 3.26 7.83 -7.53
N LEU A 76 4.30 7.01 -7.43
CA LEU A 76 5.69 7.42 -7.65
C LEU A 76 6.20 6.90 -8.99
N GLU A 77 7.32 7.44 -9.47
CA GLU A 77 7.90 7.01 -10.76
C GLU A 77 8.33 5.55 -10.75
N LYS A 78 8.90 5.10 -9.65
CA LYS A 78 9.25 3.69 -9.46
C LYS A 78 8.06 2.96 -8.83
N ASP A 79 7.56 1.94 -9.54
CA ASP A 79 6.48 1.11 -9.03
C ASP A 79 6.89 0.38 -7.74
N LEU A 80 5.91 0.08 -6.92
CA LEU A 80 6.11 -0.63 -5.66
C LEU A 80 6.15 -2.13 -5.91
N PHE A 81 7.21 -2.79 -5.44
CA PHE A 81 7.40 -4.22 -5.61
C PHE A 81 6.55 -5.05 -4.63
N LEU A 82 5.83 -6.03 -5.18
CA LEU A 82 5.07 -7.03 -4.44
C LEU A 82 5.69 -8.40 -4.72
N PRO A 83 6.55 -8.93 -3.83
CA PRO A 83 7.17 -10.23 -4.05
C PRO A 83 6.13 -11.36 -4.02
N TYR A 84 6.38 -12.45 -4.74
CA TYR A 84 5.47 -13.61 -4.76
C TYR A 84 5.21 -14.18 -3.37
N LYS A 85 6.20 -14.20 -2.49
CA LYS A 85 6.03 -14.69 -1.11
C LYS A 85 5.05 -13.87 -0.28
N GLU A 86 4.75 -12.64 -0.69
CA GLU A 86 3.84 -11.73 -0.01
C GLU A 86 2.45 -11.69 -0.65
N MET A 87 2.20 -12.51 -1.65
CA MET A 87 0.88 -12.63 -2.28
C MET A 87 0.02 -13.67 -1.60
N THR A 88 -1.27 -13.39 -1.49
CA THR A 88 -2.30 -14.33 -1.01
C THR A 88 -3.11 -14.92 -2.16
N LYS A 89 -2.93 -14.39 -3.35
CA LYS A 89 -3.51 -14.93 -4.59
C LYS A 89 -2.61 -14.54 -5.77
N LYS A 90 -2.72 -15.28 -6.85
CA LYS A 90 -2.07 -14.94 -8.12
C LYS A 90 -2.72 -13.68 -8.71
N VAL A 91 -1.90 -12.71 -9.10
CA VAL A 91 -2.36 -11.43 -9.65
C VAL A 91 -1.94 -11.27 -11.11
N GLN A 92 -2.66 -10.39 -11.82
CA GLN A 92 -2.42 -10.06 -13.22
C GLN A 92 -2.42 -8.54 -13.39
N PRO A 93 -1.77 -8.01 -14.45
CA PRO A 93 -1.86 -6.58 -14.76
C PRO A 93 -3.32 -6.12 -14.85
N GLY A 94 -3.62 -4.97 -14.25
CA GLY A 94 -4.96 -4.42 -14.16
C GLY A 94 -5.73 -4.81 -12.91
N ASP A 95 -5.29 -5.83 -12.17
CA ASP A 95 -5.92 -6.19 -10.90
C ASP A 95 -5.70 -5.10 -9.87
N GLU A 96 -6.70 -4.91 -9.01
CA GLU A 96 -6.58 -4.07 -7.81
C GLU A 96 -6.36 -4.96 -6.60
N VAL A 97 -5.32 -4.65 -5.81
CA VAL A 97 -4.94 -5.45 -4.64
C VAL A 97 -4.86 -4.58 -3.39
N LEU A 98 -5.39 -5.08 -2.29
CA LEU A 98 -5.25 -4.45 -0.99
C LEU A 98 -3.91 -4.87 -0.38
N VAL A 99 -3.07 -3.90 -0.08
CA VAL A 99 -1.71 -4.14 0.41
C VAL A 99 -1.34 -3.20 1.54
N THR A 100 -0.32 -3.60 2.29
CA THR A 100 0.42 -2.75 3.21
C THR A 100 1.83 -2.53 2.69
N LEU A 101 2.51 -1.55 3.28
CA LEU A 101 3.90 -1.22 2.98
C LEU A 101 4.79 -1.70 4.11
N TYR A 102 5.87 -2.40 3.79
CA TYR A 102 6.87 -2.82 4.76
C TYR A 102 8.29 -2.60 4.23
N ILE A 103 9.26 -2.64 5.12
CA ILE A 103 10.68 -2.56 4.78
C ILE A 103 11.24 -3.98 4.82
N ASP A 104 11.80 -4.45 3.71
CA ASP A 104 12.39 -5.77 3.62
C ASP A 104 13.77 -5.84 4.29
N LYS A 105 14.38 -7.03 4.27
CA LYS A 105 15.72 -7.25 4.86
C LYS A 105 16.82 -6.44 4.17
N SER A 106 16.61 -6.06 2.91
CA SER A 106 17.52 -5.22 2.12
C SER A 106 17.25 -3.72 2.30
N ARG A 107 16.38 -3.35 3.25
CA ARG A 107 15.96 -1.97 3.51
C ARG A 107 15.25 -1.30 2.34
N ARG A 108 14.51 -2.08 1.55
CA ARG A 108 13.66 -1.57 0.48
C ARG A 108 12.21 -1.55 0.92
N LEU A 109 11.47 -0.57 0.42
CA LEU A 109 10.03 -0.52 0.58
C LEU A 109 9.39 -1.54 -0.36
N CYS A 110 8.56 -2.42 0.20
CA CYS A 110 7.84 -3.46 -0.52
C CYS A 110 6.39 -3.53 -0.09
N ALA A 111 5.53 -4.08 -0.94
CA ALA A 111 4.14 -4.32 -0.63
C ALA A 111 3.92 -5.75 -0.11
N SER A 112 2.90 -5.92 0.72
CA SER A 112 2.44 -7.23 1.16
C SER A 112 0.92 -7.31 1.16
N MET A 113 0.38 -8.43 0.71
CA MET A 113 -1.04 -8.78 0.84
C MET A 113 -1.32 -9.57 2.13
N LYS A 114 -0.27 -9.86 2.90
CA LYS A 114 -0.34 -10.67 4.13
C LYS A 114 -0.39 -9.80 5.38
N LYS A 115 -0.90 -10.38 6.47
CA LYS A 115 -0.92 -9.74 7.80
C LYS A 115 -1.66 -8.40 7.83
N LEU A 116 -2.70 -8.29 7.02
CA LEU A 116 -3.50 -7.06 6.95
C LEU A 116 -4.45 -6.91 8.13
N TYR A 117 -4.80 -7.99 8.79
CA TYR A 117 -5.78 -8.02 9.89
C TYR A 117 -5.45 -7.00 11.00
N ASP A 118 -4.20 -6.97 11.44
CA ASP A 118 -3.77 -6.09 12.53
C ASP A 118 -3.77 -4.60 12.15
N LEU A 119 -3.88 -4.29 10.87
CA LEU A 119 -3.88 -2.92 10.35
C LEU A 119 -5.30 -2.38 10.12
N MET A 120 -6.31 -3.24 10.26
CA MET A 120 -7.71 -2.86 10.06
C MET A 120 -8.21 -2.02 11.23
N ARG A 121 -9.03 -1.02 10.92
CA ARG A 121 -9.70 -0.19 11.91
C ARG A 121 -10.89 -0.94 12.50
N THR A 122 -11.10 -0.78 13.80
CA THR A 122 -12.20 -1.39 14.55
C THR A 122 -13.28 -0.38 14.95
N ASP A 123 -13.12 0.87 14.59
CA ASP A 123 -14.02 1.99 14.90
C ASP A 123 -14.97 2.28 13.73
N SER A 124 -15.50 1.25 13.09
CA SER A 124 -16.43 1.38 11.97
C SER A 124 -17.63 2.25 12.32
N PRO A 125 -18.07 3.16 11.44
CA PRO A 125 -19.27 3.98 11.65
C PRO A 125 -20.57 3.22 11.40
N TYR A 126 -20.49 2.00 10.90
CA TYR A 126 -21.66 1.22 10.51
C TYR A 126 -22.33 0.52 11.68
N LYS A 127 -23.65 0.36 11.56
CA LYS A 127 -24.50 -0.24 12.59
C LYS A 127 -25.25 -1.43 12.01
N LYS A 128 -25.77 -2.29 12.89
CA LYS A 128 -26.62 -3.42 12.52
C LYS A 128 -27.73 -2.97 11.58
N GLY A 129 -27.85 -3.65 10.44
CA GLY A 129 -28.84 -3.35 9.41
C GLY A 129 -28.30 -2.49 8.27
N ASP A 130 -27.15 -1.85 8.43
CA ASP A 130 -26.52 -1.08 7.35
C ASP A 130 -26.04 -2.00 6.25
N THR A 131 -26.08 -1.51 5.02
CA THR A 131 -25.50 -2.18 3.85
C THR A 131 -24.13 -1.58 3.59
N VAL A 132 -23.12 -2.44 3.46
CA VAL A 132 -21.72 -2.04 3.27
C VAL A 132 -21.10 -2.78 2.10
N ASN A 133 -20.07 -2.18 1.51
CA ASN A 133 -19.20 -2.83 0.54
C ASN A 133 -17.91 -3.26 1.23
N GLY A 134 -17.50 -4.50 0.96
CA GLY A 134 -16.30 -5.04 1.55
C GLY A 134 -15.48 -5.85 0.57
N ARG A 135 -14.17 -5.81 0.75
CA ARG A 135 -13.21 -6.57 -0.05
C ARG A 135 -12.71 -7.76 0.74
N ILE A 136 -12.77 -8.94 0.14
CA ILE A 136 -12.24 -10.16 0.75
C ILE A 136 -10.73 -10.12 0.66
N TYR A 137 -10.03 -10.27 1.80
CA TYR A 137 -8.58 -10.25 1.81
C TYR A 137 -7.93 -11.47 2.45
N GLU A 138 -8.67 -12.29 3.17
CA GLU A 138 -8.13 -13.51 3.79
C GLU A 138 -9.25 -14.50 4.09
N PHE A 139 -8.97 -15.78 3.87
CA PHE A 139 -9.82 -16.86 4.34
C PHE A 139 -9.25 -17.40 5.65
N GLY A 140 -9.96 -17.17 6.73
CA GLY A 140 -9.51 -17.48 8.09
C GLY A 140 -9.87 -18.90 8.56
N HIS A 141 -10.12 -19.83 7.65
CA HIS A 141 -10.47 -21.23 7.94
C HIS A 141 -11.62 -21.33 8.95
N ASP A 142 -11.35 -21.75 10.18
CA ASP A 142 -12.36 -21.98 11.21
C ASP A 142 -13.03 -20.69 11.71
N PHE A 143 -12.38 -19.54 11.56
CA PHE A 143 -12.92 -18.26 12.03
C PHE A 143 -13.94 -17.66 11.07
N GLY A 144 -13.73 -17.82 9.79
CA GLY A 144 -14.55 -17.23 8.76
C GLY A 144 -13.73 -16.53 7.68
N THR A 145 -14.40 -15.69 6.90
CA THR A 145 -13.78 -14.95 5.81
C THR A 145 -13.57 -13.49 6.23
N PHE A 146 -12.35 -13.01 6.20
CA PHE A 146 -12.03 -11.64 6.57
C PHE A 146 -12.29 -10.68 5.44
N VAL A 147 -12.96 -9.58 5.78
CA VAL A 147 -13.44 -8.57 4.85
C VAL A 147 -12.99 -7.19 5.31
N ALA A 148 -12.48 -6.39 4.39
CA ALA A 148 -12.18 -4.98 4.63
C ALA A 148 -13.34 -4.13 4.12
N VAL A 149 -14.15 -3.62 5.02
CA VAL A 149 -15.23 -2.68 4.69
C VAL A 149 -14.62 -1.33 4.38
N ASP A 150 -14.98 -0.75 3.25
CA ASP A 150 -14.37 0.49 2.74
C ASP A 150 -12.83 0.41 2.64
N ASP A 151 -12.32 -0.81 2.42
CA ASP A 151 -10.88 -1.11 2.36
C ASP A 151 -10.08 -0.75 3.62
N CYS A 152 -10.75 -0.54 4.75
CA CYS A 152 -10.06 -0.16 6.00
C CYS A 152 -10.69 -0.67 7.29
N TYR A 153 -11.97 -0.98 7.33
CA TYR A 153 -12.63 -1.42 8.56
C TYR A 153 -12.70 -2.94 8.65
N SER A 154 -12.37 -3.47 9.83
CA SER A 154 -12.38 -4.90 10.10
C SER A 154 -13.79 -5.45 10.09
N ALA A 155 -14.00 -6.52 9.31
CA ALA A 155 -15.25 -7.27 9.30
C ALA A 155 -14.96 -8.74 9.00
N MET A 156 -15.93 -9.59 9.31
CA MET A 156 -15.80 -11.03 9.08
C MET A 156 -17.15 -11.63 8.70
N ILE A 157 -17.11 -12.47 7.67
CA ILE A 157 -18.25 -13.36 7.36
C ILE A 157 -18.05 -14.63 8.18
N PRO A 158 -19.02 -15.02 9.03
CA PRO A 158 -18.88 -16.22 9.88
C PRO A 158 -18.59 -17.48 9.07
N ALA A 159 -17.86 -18.42 9.67
CA ALA A 159 -17.44 -19.66 9.00
C ALA A 159 -18.60 -20.53 8.50
N HIS A 160 -19.78 -20.43 9.11
CA HIS A 160 -20.95 -21.20 8.69
C HIS A 160 -21.62 -20.68 7.39
N GLU A 161 -21.28 -19.47 6.97
CA GLU A 161 -21.74 -18.92 5.69
C GLU A 161 -20.93 -19.50 4.55
N ASP A 162 -21.59 -19.84 3.45
CA ASP A 162 -20.89 -20.36 2.28
C ASP A 162 -20.21 -19.26 1.48
N CYS A 163 -18.88 -19.25 1.54
CA CYS A 163 -18.03 -18.34 0.78
C CYS A 163 -17.23 -19.05 -0.32
N SER A 164 -17.59 -20.29 -0.68
CA SER A 164 -16.84 -21.10 -1.64
C SER A 164 -16.77 -20.50 -3.04
N HIS A 165 -17.69 -19.63 -3.40
CA HIS A 165 -17.73 -18.91 -4.67
C HIS A 165 -16.93 -17.62 -4.68
N LEU A 166 -16.37 -17.22 -3.53
CA LEU A 166 -15.64 -15.96 -3.36
C LEU A 166 -14.13 -16.18 -3.44
N GLN A 167 -13.43 -15.15 -3.89
CA GLN A 167 -11.97 -15.15 -4.01
C GLN A 167 -11.40 -13.92 -3.32
N ILE A 168 -10.12 -14.01 -2.92
CA ILE A 168 -9.36 -12.85 -2.43
C ILE A 168 -9.44 -11.74 -3.49
N GLY A 169 -9.76 -10.53 -3.05
CA GLY A 169 -9.92 -9.36 -3.91
C GLY A 169 -11.34 -9.08 -4.38
N ASP A 170 -12.26 -10.04 -4.23
CA ASP A 170 -13.66 -9.80 -4.57
C ASP A 170 -14.26 -8.72 -3.67
N VAL A 171 -15.02 -7.81 -4.27
CA VAL A 171 -15.80 -6.80 -3.55
C VAL A 171 -17.23 -7.25 -3.50
N ILE A 172 -17.78 -7.33 -2.31
CA ILE A 172 -19.14 -7.79 -2.06
C ILE A 172 -19.97 -6.72 -1.37
N GLU A 173 -21.27 -6.77 -1.54
CA GLU A 173 -22.22 -6.02 -0.74
C GLU A 173 -22.77 -6.95 0.34
N ALA A 174 -22.80 -6.46 1.58
CA ALA A 174 -23.26 -7.25 2.72
C ALA A 174 -24.00 -6.36 3.73
N LYS A 175 -24.80 -6.99 4.57
CA LYS A 175 -25.43 -6.32 5.71
C LYS A 175 -24.65 -6.54 7.00
N VAL A 176 -24.53 -5.50 7.78
CA VAL A 176 -23.93 -5.55 9.10
C VAL A 176 -24.88 -6.17 10.11
#